data_4c1375d3ba741331e516fa24527d7f61
#
_entry.id   4c1375d3ba741331e516fa24527d7f61
#
_cell.length_a   1.000
_cell.length_b   1.000
_cell.length_c   1.000
_cell.angle_alpha   90.00
_cell.angle_beta   90.00
_cell.angle_gamma   90.00
#
_symmetry.space_group_name_H-M   'P 1'
#
loop_
_entity.id
_entity.type
_entity.pdbx_description
1 polymer ?
#
loop_
_entity_poly.entity_id
_entity_poly.type
_entity_poly.pdbx_seq_one_letter_code
_entity_poly.pdbx_strand_id
1 'polypeptide(L)'
;MIAVNLLNIFYYLVTLILNDASMLNTLCLQSVSCVRGGKTLFSNLDLKIKPGTIFRISGDNGSGKSSLLRILCGLLAPQSGEVIWGDQAINKDRDQFHSELIYLGHIPALKADFTALENLISIALLGGQVITAKEALQALSAAGLADQAHRVVRTLSQGQKQRIALARLRLPQPKPLWILDEPFNALDQKSNQLLQSLLVEHVKHGGIVALSSHQTLSMDDEPQVVRLEL
;
A
#
# COMPACT_ATOMS: atom_id res chain seq x y z
N MET A 1 -20.96 30.63 -21.67
CA MET A 1 -20.65 30.24 -20.27
C MET A 1 -21.10 28.82 -19.88
N ILE A 2 -22.05 28.18 -20.61
CA ILE A 2 -22.57 26.81 -20.33
C ILE A 2 -21.68 25.71 -20.94
N ALA A 3 -21.00 25.95 -22.08
CA ALA A 3 -20.16 24.93 -22.74
C ALA A 3 -18.90 24.53 -21.99
N VAL A 4 -18.30 25.45 -21.20
CA VAL A 4 -17.08 25.17 -20.39
C VAL A 4 -17.40 24.26 -19.21
N ASN A 5 -18.63 24.31 -18.71
CA ASN A 5 -19.06 23.50 -17.57
C ASN A 5 -19.33 22.03 -17.95
N LEU A 6 -19.84 21.79 -19.16
CA LEU A 6 -20.11 20.44 -19.68
C LEU A 6 -18.81 19.68 -20.00
N LEU A 7 -17.79 20.36 -20.55
CA LEU A 7 -16.49 19.74 -20.84
C LEU A 7 -15.75 19.36 -19.55
N ASN A 8 -15.82 20.20 -18.51
CA ASN A 8 -15.25 19.92 -17.19
C ASN A 8 -16.00 18.78 -16.48
N ILE A 9 -17.33 18.73 -16.58
CA ILE A 9 -18.13 17.63 -16.02
C ILE A 9 -17.84 16.33 -16.78
N PHE A 10 -17.74 16.38 -18.11
CA PHE A 10 -17.38 15.21 -18.91
C PHE A 10 -15.96 14.73 -18.62
N TYR A 11 -14.98 15.63 -18.51
CA TYR A 11 -13.61 15.31 -18.12
C TYR A 11 -13.55 14.72 -16.70
N TYR A 12 -14.33 15.28 -15.76
CA TYR A 12 -14.43 14.78 -14.38
C TYR A 12 -15.10 13.40 -14.34
N LEU A 13 -16.18 13.19 -15.09
CA LEU A 13 -16.86 11.89 -15.21
C LEU A 13 -15.98 10.85 -15.90
N VAL A 14 -15.30 11.21 -16.99
CA VAL A 14 -14.36 10.32 -17.68
C VAL A 14 -13.18 9.97 -16.78
N THR A 15 -12.63 10.93 -16.03
CA THR A 15 -11.56 10.69 -15.06
C THR A 15 -12.05 9.81 -13.90
N LEU A 16 -13.30 10.00 -13.44
CA LEU A 16 -13.92 9.15 -12.43
C LEU A 16 -14.13 7.72 -12.94
N ILE A 17 -14.64 7.56 -14.15
CA ILE A 17 -14.88 6.25 -14.79
C ILE A 17 -13.56 5.53 -15.09
N LEU A 18 -12.53 6.25 -15.56
CA LEU A 18 -11.21 5.67 -15.83
C LEU A 18 -10.47 5.32 -14.52
N ASN A 19 -10.61 6.11 -13.46
CA ASN A 19 -10.11 5.75 -12.15
C ASN A 19 -10.85 4.56 -11.54
N ASP A 20 -12.19 4.47 -11.74
CA ASP A 20 -12.99 3.34 -11.28
C ASP A 20 -12.58 2.02 -11.97
N ALA A 21 -12.28 2.07 -13.28
CA ALA A 21 -11.84 0.88 -14.02
C ALA A 21 -10.48 0.34 -13.57
N SER A 22 -9.53 1.23 -13.20
CA SER A 22 -8.20 0.81 -12.69
C SER A 22 -8.26 0.21 -11.28
N MET A 23 -9.29 0.55 -10.49
CA MET A 23 -9.53 0.01 -9.15
C MET A 23 -10.19 -1.38 -9.15
N LEU A 24 -10.63 -1.88 -10.31
CA LEU A 24 -11.33 -3.17 -10.40
C LEU A 24 -10.41 -4.38 -10.62
N ASN A 25 -9.09 -4.19 -10.64
CA ASN A 25 -8.15 -5.28 -10.85
C ASN A 25 -8.14 -6.24 -9.66
N THR A 26 -8.12 -7.53 -9.98
CA THR A 26 -8.01 -8.61 -8.98
C THR A 26 -6.55 -9.03 -8.83
N LEU A 27 -6.08 -9.27 -7.60
CA LEU A 27 -4.76 -9.83 -7.34
C LEU A 27 -4.90 -11.35 -7.13
N CYS A 28 -4.25 -12.15 -7.99
CA CYS A 28 -4.32 -13.61 -7.92
C CYS A 28 -2.93 -14.21 -7.74
N LEU A 29 -2.87 -15.29 -6.95
CA LEU A 29 -1.73 -16.19 -6.89
C LEU A 29 -2.17 -17.53 -7.50
N GLN A 30 -1.33 -18.12 -8.33
CA GLN A 30 -1.54 -19.43 -8.94
C GLN A 30 -0.39 -20.34 -8.59
N SER A 31 -0.66 -21.34 -7.74
CA SER A 31 0.25 -22.39 -7.28
C SER A 31 1.60 -21.85 -6.79
N VAL A 32 1.56 -20.72 -6.07
CA VAL A 32 2.74 -19.99 -5.61
C VAL A 32 3.40 -20.74 -4.46
N SER A 33 4.72 -21.01 -4.60
CA SER A 33 5.54 -21.61 -3.55
C SER A 33 6.74 -20.73 -3.22
N CYS A 34 7.19 -20.78 -1.96
CA CYS A 34 8.33 -20.01 -1.48
C CYS A 34 9.26 -20.87 -0.63
N VAL A 35 10.54 -20.91 -1.02
CA VAL A 35 11.62 -21.57 -0.28
C VAL A 35 12.67 -20.53 0.07
N ARG A 36 13.09 -20.46 1.35
CA ARG A 36 14.13 -19.53 1.82
C ARG A 36 15.08 -20.25 2.78
N GLY A 37 16.41 -20.12 2.55
CA GLY A 37 17.40 -20.75 3.39
C GLY A 37 17.24 -22.29 3.49
N GLY A 38 16.79 -22.94 2.42
CA GLY A 38 16.52 -24.37 2.41
C GLY A 38 15.21 -24.80 3.10
N LYS A 39 14.44 -23.86 3.67
CA LYS A 39 13.14 -24.14 4.31
C LYS A 39 12.00 -23.72 3.38
N THR A 40 11.05 -24.63 3.15
CA THR A 40 9.77 -24.30 2.52
C THR A 40 8.92 -23.50 3.49
N LEU A 41 8.57 -22.26 3.11
CA LEU A 41 7.71 -21.38 3.90
C LEU A 41 6.24 -21.66 3.61
N PHE A 42 5.89 -21.80 2.35
CA PHE A 42 4.57 -22.23 1.87
C PHE A 42 4.69 -22.84 0.48
N SER A 43 3.72 -23.67 0.10
CA SER A 43 3.70 -24.35 -1.19
C SER A 43 2.30 -24.39 -1.79
N ASN A 44 2.24 -24.27 -3.13
CA ASN A 44 1.01 -24.36 -3.93
C ASN A 44 -0.11 -23.45 -3.41
N LEU A 45 0.24 -22.22 -3.05
CA LEU A 45 -0.73 -21.24 -2.56
C LEU A 45 -1.52 -20.68 -3.74
N ASP A 46 -2.82 -20.96 -3.76
CA ASP A 46 -3.80 -20.36 -4.65
C ASP A 46 -4.65 -19.35 -3.87
N LEU A 47 -4.75 -18.13 -4.40
CA LEU A 47 -5.46 -17.05 -3.73
C LEU A 47 -6.04 -16.08 -4.76
N LYS A 48 -7.24 -15.57 -4.49
CA LYS A 48 -7.88 -14.53 -5.29
C LYS A 48 -8.38 -13.43 -4.38
N ILE A 49 -7.74 -12.26 -4.47
CA ILE A 49 -8.09 -11.06 -3.70
C ILE A 49 -8.83 -10.11 -4.64
N LYS A 50 -10.10 -9.89 -4.35
CA LYS A 50 -10.98 -9.04 -5.15
C LYS A 50 -10.84 -7.56 -4.75
N PRO A 51 -11.20 -6.61 -5.62
CA PRO A 51 -11.40 -5.21 -5.24
C PRO A 51 -12.27 -5.09 -3.99
N GLY A 52 -12.00 -4.10 -3.15
CA GLY A 52 -12.72 -3.89 -1.91
C GLY A 52 -12.32 -4.84 -0.77
N THR A 53 -11.14 -5.46 -0.85
CA THR A 53 -10.69 -6.45 0.14
C THR A 53 -9.47 -5.97 0.92
N ILE A 54 -9.50 -6.18 2.25
CA ILE A 54 -8.30 -6.17 3.10
C ILE A 54 -7.86 -7.62 3.29
N PHE A 55 -6.75 -7.99 2.67
CA PHE A 55 -6.12 -9.29 2.82
C PHE A 55 -5.08 -9.24 3.94
N ARG A 56 -5.38 -9.87 5.06
CA ARG A 56 -4.51 -9.91 6.23
C ARG A 56 -3.78 -11.23 6.32
N ILE A 57 -2.46 -11.16 6.45
CA ILE A 57 -1.57 -12.29 6.66
C ILE A 57 -1.15 -12.31 8.14
N SER A 58 -1.45 -13.40 8.83
CA SER A 58 -1.04 -13.68 10.22
C SER A 58 -0.12 -14.91 10.27
N GLY A 59 0.46 -15.17 11.43
CA GLY A 59 1.36 -16.30 11.66
C GLY A 59 2.59 -15.88 12.46
N ASP A 60 3.40 -16.86 12.88
CA ASP A 60 4.59 -16.66 13.68
C ASP A 60 5.70 -15.88 12.96
N ASN A 61 6.69 -15.42 13.72
CA ASN A 61 7.90 -14.83 13.17
C ASN A 61 8.65 -15.88 12.33
N GLY A 62 9.00 -15.52 11.09
CA GLY A 62 9.65 -16.43 10.16
C GLY A 62 8.73 -17.38 9.40
N SER A 63 7.41 -17.31 9.56
CA SER A 63 6.44 -18.12 8.80
C SER A 63 6.39 -17.81 7.30
N GLY A 64 6.86 -16.61 6.89
CA GLY A 64 6.88 -16.25 5.48
C GLY A 64 6.05 -15.02 5.10
N LYS A 65 5.40 -14.33 6.06
CA LYS A 65 4.54 -13.16 5.82
C LYS A 65 5.18 -12.10 4.93
N SER A 66 6.36 -11.60 5.33
CA SER A 66 7.10 -10.60 4.53
C SER A 66 7.56 -11.16 3.18
N SER A 67 7.85 -12.47 3.10
CA SER A 67 8.20 -13.12 1.83
C SER A 67 6.99 -13.14 0.89
N LEU A 68 5.81 -13.49 1.39
CA LEU A 68 4.57 -13.45 0.63
C LEU A 68 4.27 -12.02 0.14
N LEU A 69 4.32 -11.02 1.02
CA LEU A 69 4.12 -9.62 0.62
C LEU A 69 5.11 -9.16 -0.47
N ARG A 70 6.39 -9.57 -0.37
CA ARG A 70 7.39 -9.28 -1.40
C ARG A 70 7.15 -10.02 -2.71
N ILE A 71 6.57 -11.21 -2.68
CA ILE A 71 6.13 -11.93 -3.88
C ILE A 71 4.94 -11.18 -4.51
N LEU A 72 3.94 -10.79 -3.71
CA LEU A 72 2.77 -10.04 -4.18
C LEU A 72 3.13 -8.72 -4.87
N CYS A 73 4.19 -8.05 -4.45
CA CYS A 73 4.65 -6.80 -5.08
C CYS A 73 5.78 -6.99 -6.12
N GLY A 74 6.11 -8.25 -6.48
CA GLY A 74 7.13 -8.55 -7.49
C GLY A 74 8.58 -8.28 -7.07
N LEU A 75 8.84 -8.01 -5.78
CA LEU A 75 10.20 -7.81 -5.24
C LEU A 75 10.92 -9.12 -4.92
N LEU A 76 10.19 -10.22 -4.85
CA LEU A 76 10.73 -11.57 -4.67
C LEU A 76 10.08 -12.48 -5.69
N ALA A 77 10.90 -13.19 -6.48
CA ALA A 77 10.39 -14.24 -7.36
C ALA A 77 9.94 -15.46 -6.54
N PRO A 78 8.76 -16.04 -6.79
CA PRO A 78 8.37 -17.30 -6.17
C PRO A 78 9.25 -18.45 -6.67
N GLN A 79 9.33 -19.55 -5.90
CA GLN A 79 10.00 -20.79 -6.33
C GLN A 79 9.25 -21.46 -7.49
N SER A 80 7.92 -21.41 -7.46
CA SER A 80 7.02 -21.87 -8.51
C SER A 80 5.73 -21.08 -8.47
N GLY A 81 4.94 -21.15 -9.54
CA GLY A 81 3.70 -20.40 -9.68
C GLY A 81 3.91 -18.96 -10.10
N GLU A 82 2.84 -18.20 -10.16
CA GLU A 82 2.88 -16.81 -10.61
C GLU A 82 1.86 -15.92 -9.88
N VAL A 83 2.12 -14.62 -9.90
CA VAL A 83 1.22 -13.59 -9.41
C VAL A 83 0.64 -12.85 -10.61
N ILE A 84 -0.68 -12.66 -10.59
CA ILE A 84 -1.43 -12.02 -11.66
C ILE A 84 -2.13 -10.79 -11.09
N TRP A 85 -2.04 -9.67 -11.79
CA TRP A 85 -2.76 -8.44 -11.53
C TRP A 85 -3.70 -8.14 -12.70
N GLY A 86 -5.01 -8.12 -12.42
CA GLY A 86 -6.02 -8.06 -13.48
C GLY A 86 -6.00 -9.33 -14.33
N ASP A 87 -5.56 -9.20 -15.57
CA ASP A 87 -5.46 -10.27 -16.57
C ASP A 87 -4.01 -10.62 -16.93
N GLN A 88 -3.01 -9.97 -16.31
CA GLN A 88 -1.60 -10.14 -16.65
C GLN A 88 -0.74 -10.61 -15.47
N ALA A 89 0.19 -11.52 -15.75
CA ALA A 89 1.25 -11.84 -14.81
C ALA A 89 2.13 -10.61 -14.56
N ILE A 90 2.40 -10.28 -13.29
CA ILE A 90 3.10 -9.06 -12.87
C ILE A 90 4.53 -8.94 -13.41
N ASN A 91 5.12 -10.03 -13.87
CA ASN A 91 6.46 -10.07 -14.46
C ASN A 91 6.49 -9.68 -15.95
N LYS A 92 5.34 -9.62 -16.62
CA LYS A 92 5.26 -9.24 -18.05
C LYS A 92 5.45 -7.75 -18.27
N ASP A 93 4.86 -6.94 -17.39
CA ASP A 93 5.02 -5.47 -17.39
C ASP A 93 5.16 -4.98 -15.95
N ARG A 94 6.40 -5.02 -15.46
CA ARG A 94 6.71 -4.65 -14.08
C ARG A 94 6.52 -3.16 -13.83
N ASP A 95 6.82 -2.34 -14.79
CA ASP A 95 6.75 -0.88 -14.65
C ASP A 95 5.29 -0.45 -14.54
N GLN A 96 4.42 -1.00 -15.40
CA GLN A 96 2.98 -0.80 -15.31
C GLN A 96 2.45 -1.26 -13.95
N PHE A 97 2.76 -2.49 -13.54
CA PHE A 97 2.31 -3.02 -12.26
C PHE A 97 2.79 -2.16 -11.07
N HIS A 98 4.07 -1.78 -11.05
CA HIS A 98 4.61 -0.93 -9.97
C HIS A 98 4.03 0.50 -9.99
N SER A 99 3.55 0.97 -11.15
CA SER A 99 2.83 2.24 -11.21
C SER A 99 1.49 2.22 -10.49
N GLU A 100 0.91 1.04 -10.25
CA GLU A 100 -0.41 0.83 -9.67
C GLU A 100 -0.38 0.42 -8.19
N LEU A 101 0.81 0.27 -7.58
CA LEU A 101 0.91 -0.16 -6.18
C LEU A 101 1.69 0.82 -5.29
N ILE A 102 1.39 0.75 -3.98
CA ILE A 102 2.27 1.25 -2.92
C ILE A 102 2.74 0.05 -2.10
N TYR A 103 4.06 -0.12 -2.01
CA TYR A 103 4.68 -1.05 -1.07
C TYR A 103 5.31 -0.27 0.09
N LEU A 104 4.94 -0.64 1.32
CA LEU A 104 5.59 -0.19 2.55
C LEU A 104 6.18 -1.41 3.26
N GLY A 105 7.49 -1.55 3.22
CA GLY A 105 8.21 -2.61 3.91
C GLY A 105 8.30 -2.37 5.42
N HIS A 106 8.75 -3.38 6.14
CA HIS A 106 8.90 -3.36 7.60
C HIS A 106 9.77 -2.17 8.10
N ILE A 107 10.80 -1.80 7.35
CA ILE A 107 11.63 -0.62 7.62
C ILE A 107 11.22 0.49 6.65
N PRO A 108 10.81 1.67 7.15
CA PRO A 108 10.54 2.82 6.29
C PRO A 108 11.74 3.19 5.42
N ALA A 109 11.54 3.22 4.10
CA ALA A 109 12.57 3.57 3.13
C ALA A 109 12.78 5.10 3.08
N LEU A 110 13.24 5.68 4.19
CA LEU A 110 13.45 7.12 4.35
C LEU A 110 14.93 7.46 4.31
N LYS A 111 15.29 8.55 3.61
CA LYS A 111 16.63 9.13 3.62
C LYS A 111 16.83 9.93 4.92
N ALA A 112 17.81 9.53 5.72
CA ALA A 112 18.05 10.06 7.06
C ALA A 112 18.35 11.58 7.06
N ASP A 113 19.03 12.07 6.04
CA ASP A 113 19.48 13.47 5.93
C ASP A 113 18.46 14.39 5.23
N PHE A 114 17.38 13.84 4.73
CA PHE A 114 16.26 14.62 4.17
C PHE A 114 15.26 14.97 5.27
N THR A 115 14.54 16.07 5.10
CA THR A 115 13.38 16.41 5.90
C THR A 115 12.21 15.45 5.63
N ALA A 116 11.20 15.46 6.48
CA ALA A 116 9.98 14.68 6.27
C ALA A 116 9.31 15.06 4.93
N LEU A 117 9.26 16.36 4.62
CA LEU A 117 8.70 16.90 3.39
C LEU A 117 9.47 16.42 2.15
N GLU A 118 10.80 16.56 2.16
CA GLU A 118 11.66 16.13 1.05
C GLU A 118 11.58 14.61 0.82
N ASN A 119 11.51 13.82 1.90
CA ASN A 119 11.32 12.39 1.80
C ASN A 119 9.99 12.06 1.11
N LEU A 120 8.89 12.68 1.54
CA LEU A 120 7.58 12.37 0.97
C LEU A 120 7.49 12.75 -0.50
N ILE A 121 8.03 13.92 -0.91
CA ILE A 121 8.10 14.35 -2.31
C ILE A 121 8.98 13.39 -3.12
N SER A 122 10.18 13.05 -2.61
CA SER A 122 11.11 12.16 -3.31
C SER A 122 10.53 10.76 -3.53
N ILE A 123 9.86 10.20 -2.51
CA ILE A 123 9.24 8.88 -2.60
C ILE A 123 8.04 8.90 -3.55
N ALA A 124 7.22 9.96 -3.54
CA ALA A 124 6.13 10.12 -4.50
C ALA A 124 6.65 10.13 -5.93
N LEU A 125 7.70 10.93 -6.20
CA LEU A 125 8.33 11.03 -7.52
C LEU A 125 8.89 9.69 -7.98
N LEU A 126 9.60 8.96 -7.11
CA LEU A 126 10.09 7.60 -7.40
C LEU A 126 8.96 6.59 -7.68
N GLY A 127 7.78 6.80 -7.09
CA GLY A 127 6.57 6.03 -7.36
C GLY A 127 5.77 6.53 -8.57
N GLY A 128 6.34 7.43 -9.39
CA GLY A 128 5.69 7.98 -10.59
C GLY A 128 4.61 9.04 -10.30
N GLN A 129 4.57 9.59 -9.08
CA GLN A 129 3.61 10.64 -8.70
C GLN A 129 4.31 11.99 -8.58
N VAL A 130 3.89 12.95 -9.38
CA VAL A 130 4.36 14.34 -9.25
C VAL A 130 3.39 15.08 -8.33
N ILE A 131 3.88 15.48 -7.16
CA ILE A 131 3.10 16.21 -6.16
C ILE A 131 3.74 17.57 -5.83
N THR A 132 2.92 18.51 -5.44
CA THR A 132 3.36 19.81 -4.95
C THR A 132 3.80 19.74 -3.47
N ALA A 133 4.62 20.67 -3.04
CA ALA A 133 4.96 20.82 -1.61
C ALA A 133 3.70 21.02 -0.74
N LYS A 134 2.68 21.71 -1.25
CA LYS A 134 1.40 21.89 -0.55
C LYS A 134 0.68 20.56 -0.29
N GLU A 135 0.59 19.70 -1.29
CA GLU A 135 -0.03 18.37 -1.17
C GLU A 135 0.75 17.47 -0.21
N ALA A 136 2.08 17.50 -0.28
CA ALA A 136 2.93 16.77 0.66
C ALA A 136 2.75 17.27 2.11
N LEU A 137 2.68 18.59 2.34
CA LEU A 137 2.41 19.16 3.65
C LEU A 137 1.02 18.79 4.17
N GLN A 138 0.01 18.75 3.32
CA GLN A 138 -1.34 18.29 3.68
C GLN A 138 -1.34 16.81 4.11
N ALA A 139 -0.64 15.95 3.37
CA ALA A 139 -0.52 14.53 3.72
C ALA A 139 0.24 14.32 5.05
N LEU A 140 1.33 15.07 5.29
CA LEU A 140 2.06 15.05 6.55
C LEU A 140 1.19 15.58 7.71
N SER A 141 0.46 16.66 7.51
CA SER A 141 -0.47 17.21 8.51
C SER A 141 -1.56 16.19 8.88
N ALA A 142 -2.15 15.53 7.89
CA ALA A 142 -3.15 14.48 8.11
C ALA A 142 -2.56 13.23 8.82
N ALA A 143 -1.23 13.02 8.74
CA ALA A 143 -0.50 12.01 9.51
C ALA A 143 -0.06 12.50 10.89
N GLY A 144 -0.46 13.72 11.32
CA GLY A 144 -0.08 14.32 12.59
C GLY A 144 1.38 14.76 12.66
N LEU A 145 1.97 15.20 11.53
CA LEU A 145 3.37 15.57 11.39
C LEU A 145 3.57 17.03 10.88
N ALA A 146 2.58 17.90 11.06
CA ALA A 146 2.66 19.29 10.58
C ALA A 146 3.93 20.01 11.09
N ASP A 147 4.20 19.92 12.41
CA ASP A 147 5.36 20.59 13.05
C ASP A 147 6.69 19.91 12.72
N GLN A 148 6.67 18.67 12.21
CA GLN A 148 7.84 17.89 11.87
C GLN A 148 8.18 17.94 10.38
N ALA A 149 7.36 18.57 9.55
CA ALA A 149 7.51 18.56 8.09
C ALA A 149 8.91 18.98 7.61
N HIS A 150 9.49 19.99 8.24
CA HIS A 150 10.82 20.51 7.91
C HIS A 150 11.96 19.95 8.78
N ARG A 151 11.68 18.99 9.65
CA ARG A 151 12.71 18.34 10.46
C ARG A 151 13.38 17.22 9.70
N VAL A 152 14.70 17.11 9.86
CA VAL A 152 15.52 16.05 9.26
C VAL A 152 15.17 14.69 9.89
N VAL A 153 14.95 13.68 9.07
CA VAL A 153 14.40 12.38 9.48
C VAL A 153 15.27 11.66 10.52
N ARG A 154 16.59 11.81 10.51
CA ARG A 154 17.47 11.22 11.54
C ARG A 154 17.13 11.68 12.95
N THR A 155 16.53 12.86 13.13
CA THR A 155 16.18 13.43 14.46
C THR A 155 14.77 13.00 14.93
N LEU A 156 14.05 12.24 14.13
CA LEU A 156 12.68 11.85 14.41
C LEU A 156 12.61 10.48 15.12
N SER A 157 11.56 10.29 15.93
CA SER A 157 11.28 9.00 16.56
C SER A 157 10.88 7.94 15.52
N GLN A 158 10.93 6.66 15.89
CA GLN A 158 10.50 5.57 15.01
C GLN A 158 9.03 5.71 14.61
N GLY A 159 8.14 6.08 15.55
CA GLY A 159 6.73 6.32 15.25
C GLY A 159 6.53 7.50 14.29
N GLN A 160 7.33 8.57 14.40
CA GLN A 160 7.29 9.68 13.44
C GLN A 160 7.76 9.24 12.05
N LYS A 161 8.84 8.44 11.97
CA LYS A 161 9.33 7.86 10.71
C LYS A 161 8.28 6.95 10.07
N GLN A 162 7.62 6.11 10.86
CA GLN A 162 6.54 5.25 10.36
C GLN A 162 5.38 6.09 9.81
N ARG A 163 4.97 7.15 10.51
CA ARG A 163 3.92 8.05 10.03
C ARG A 163 4.29 8.81 8.76
N ILE A 164 5.57 9.16 8.54
CA ILE A 164 6.02 9.73 7.26
C ILE A 164 5.82 8.71 6.11
N ALA A 165 6.23 7.46 6.31
CA ALA A 165 6.03 6.41 5.32
C ALA A 165 4.54 6.21 4.99
N LEU A 166 3.69 6.19 6.03
CA LEU A 166 2.23 6.05 5.90
C LEU A 166 1.55 7.27 5.27
N ALA A 167 2.15 8.46 5.35
CA ALA A 167 1.62 9.66 4.70
C ALA A 167 1.51 9.51 3.16
N ARG A 168 2.28 8.59 2.55
CA ARG A 168 2.15 8.25 1.12
C ARG A 168 0.76 7.76 0.75
N LEU A 169 0.08 7.06 1.65
CA LEU A 169 -1.29 6.54 1.44
C LEU A 169 -2.35 7.66 1.33
N ARG A 170 -1.97 8.90 1.67
CA ARG A 170 -2.85 10.08 1.63
C ARG A 170 -2.53 11.04 0.47
N LEU A 171 -1.61 10.65 -0.41
CA LEU A 171 -1.27 11.48 -1.56
C LEU A 171 -2.41 11.51 -2.57
N PRO A 172 -2.58 12.62 -3.31
CA PRO A 172 -3.48 12.67 -4.45
C PRO A 172 -3.10 11.55 -5.45
N GLN A 173 -4.07 11.05 -6.21
CA GLN A 173 -3.90 9.90 -7.12
C GLN A 173 -3.63 8.59 -6.34
N PRO A 174 -4.62 8.07 -5.62
CA PRO A 174 -4.47 6.83 -4.88
C PRO A 174 -4.15 5.68 -5.82
N LYS A 175 -3.19 4.84 -5.42
CA LYS A 175 -2.86 3.60 -6.14
C LYS A 175 -3.85 2.50 -5.73
N PRO A 176 -4.34 1.66 -6.65
CA PRO A 176 -5.37 0.66 -6.35
C PRO A 176 -4.89 -0.44 -5.40
N LEU A 177 -3.60 -0.75 -5.35
CA LEU A 177 -3.04 -1.82 -4.53
C LEU A 177 -2.08 -1.29 -3.47
N TRP A 178 -2.37 -1.57 -2.20
CA TRP A 178 -1.48 -1.28 -1.09
C TRP A 178 -0.97 -2.57 -0.47
N ILE A 179 0.35 -2.72 -0.39
CA ILE A 179 1.04 -3.86 0.22
C ILE A 179 1.86 -3.34 1.39
N LEU A 180 1.50 -3.73 2.62
CA LEU A 180 1.98 -3.12 3.85
C LEU A 180 2.55 -4.19 4.79
N ASP A 181 3.84 -4.11 5.08
CA ASP A 181 4.51 -5.07 5.98
C ASP A 181 4.61 -4.48 7.40
N GLU A 182 3.80 -5.00 8.33
CA GLU A 182 3.66 -4.57 9.73
C GLU A 182 3.40 -3.05 9.88
N PRO A 183 2.38 -2.49 9.19
CA PRO A 183 2.20 -1.03 9.12
C PRO A 183 1.83 -0.38 10.47
N PHE A 184 1.34 -1.15 11.44
CA PHE A 184 0.93 -0.70 12.77
C PHE A 184 2.07 -0.62 13.78
N ASN A 185 3.25 -1.14 13.44
CA ASN A 185 4.39 -1.12 14.34
C ASN A 185 4.84 0.31 14.67
N ALA A 186 5.19 0.55 15.95
CA ALA A 186 5.63 1.83 16.49
C ALA A 186 4.59 2.97 16.42
N LEU A 187 3.34 2.68 16.12
CA LEU A 187 2.24 3.65 16.15
C LEU A 187 1.59 3.69 17.54
N ASP A 188 1.18 4.88 17.97
CA ASP A 188 0.29 5.05 19.11
C ASP A 188 -1.16 4.66 18.75
N GLN A 189 -2.01 4.54 19.77
CA GLN A 189 -3.41 4.13 19.59
C GLN A 189 -4.18 5.02 18.61
N LYS A 190 -3.97 6.35 18.68
CA LYS A 190 -4.64 7.31 17.78
C LYS A 190 -4.20 7.10 16.33
N SER A 191 -2.90 6.94 16.08
CA SER A 191 -2.36 6.69 14.75
C SER A 191 -2.80 5.34 14.20
N ASN A 192 -2.94 4.31 15.05
CA ASN A 192 -3.48 3.01 14.67
C ASN A 192 -4.92 3.14 14.19
N GLN A 193 -5.79 3.83 14.93
CA GLN A 193 -7.18 4.06 14.55
C GLN A 193 -7.29 4.83 13.22
N LEU A 194 -6.47 5.88 13.05
CA LEU A 194 -6.44 6.66 11.82
C LEU A 194 -6.00 5.82 10.61
N LEU A 195 -5.03 4.93 10.80
CA LEU A 195 -4.60 4.02 9.75
C LEU A 195 -5.70 3.02 9.40
N GLN A 196 -6.33 2.36 10.40
CA GLN A 196 -7.44 1.42 10.18
C GLN A 196 -8.58 2.08 9.39
N SER A 197 -9.00 3.29 9.79
CA SER A 197 -10.03 4.06 9.06
C SER A 197 -9.63 4.32 7.61
N LEU A 198 -8.36 4.65 7.37
CA LEU A 198 -7.85 4.91 6.02
C LEU A 198 -7.84 3.64 5.15
N LEU A 199 -7.48 2.48 5.72
CA LEU A 199 -7.51 1.20 5.02
C LEU A 199 -8.95 0.82 4.64
N VAL A 200 -9.90 0.97 5.57
CA VAL A 200 -11.33 0.72 5.33
C VAL A 200 -11.88 1.67 4.26
N GLU A 201 -11.51 2.95 4.30
CA GLU A 201 -11.91 3.92 3.29
C GLU A 201 -11.39 3.53 1.90
N HIS A 202 -10.11 3.14 1.81
CA HIS A 202 -9.50 2.72 0.54
C HIS A 202 -10.24 1.55 -0.10
N VAL A 203 -10.55 0.50 0.67
CA VAL A 203 -11.25 -0.66 0.13
C VAL A 203 -12.71 -0.37 -0.19
N LYS A 204 -13.38 0.54 0.53
CA LYS A 204 -14.73 1.01 0.17
C LYS A 204 -14.78 1.69 -1.21
N HIS A 205 -13.66 2.26 -1.66
CA HIS A 205 -13.52 2.83 -2.99
C HIS A 205 -12.96 1.82 -4.02
N GLY A 206 -13.00 0.52 -3.73
CA GLY A 206 -12.59 -0.53 -4.66
C GLY A 206 -11.09 -0.86 -4.63
N GLY A 207 -10.30 -0.25 -3.75
CA GLY A 207 -8.89 -0.60 -3.59
C GLY A 207 -8.69 -1.97 -2.94
N ILE A 208 -7.47 -2.49 -3.04
CA ILE A 208 -7.02 -3.71 -2.35
C ILE A 208 -5.92 -3.34 -1.38
N VAL A 209 -6.01 -3.90 -0.18
CA VAL A 209 -4.94 -3.85 0.82
C VAL A 209 -4.46 -5.25 1.14
N ALA A 210 -3.17 -5.54 0.97
CA ALA A 210 -2.53 -6.74 1.51
C ALA A 210 -1.59 -6.32 2.65
N LEU A 211 -1.79 -6.86 3.85
CA LEU A 211 -0.97 -6.48 5.00
C LEU A 211 -0.60 -7.67 5.90
N SER A 212 0.57 -7.57 6.53
CA SER A 212 0.93 -8.41 7.67
C SER A 212 0.65 -7.67 8.97
N SER A 213 0.18 -8.38 9.99
CA SER A 213 0.06 -7.83 11.34
C SER A 213 -0.03 -8.95 12.39
N HIS A 214 0.64 -8.75 13.51
CA HIS A 214 0.51 -9.60 14.70
C HIS A 214 -0.57 -9.11 15.67
N GLN A 215 -1.05 -7.88 15.51
CA GLN A 215 -2.03 -7.27 16.40
C GLN A 215 -3.45 -7.63 15.97
N THR A 216 -4.35 -7.84 16.92
CA THR A 216 -5.79 -7.84 16.66
C THR A 216 -6.22 -6.42 16.33
N LEU A 217 -6.91 -6.25 15.21
CA LEU A 217 -7.34 -4.95 14.71
C LEU A 217 -8.85 -4.82 14.86
N SER A 218 -9.35 -3.63 15.20
CA SER A 218 -10.79 -3.38 15.33
C SER A 218 -11.57 -3.60 14.03
N MET A 219 -10.88 -3.57 12.88
CA MET A 219 -11.45 -3.86 11.56
C MET A 219 -11.48 -5.34 11.20
N ASP A 220 -10.98 -6.23 12.07
CA ASP A 220 -10.88 -7.67 11.78
C ASP A 220 -12.24 -8.35 11.55
N ASP A 221 -13.31 -7.81 12.11
CA ASP A 221 -14.67 -8.33 11.96
C ASP A 221 -15.43 -7.72 10.77
N GLU A 222 -14.82 -6.79 10.03
CA GLU A 222 -15.43 -6.21 8.84
C GLU A 222 -15.52 -7.25 7.71
N PRO A 223 -16.65 -7.29 6.96
CA PRO A 223 -16.90 -8.33 5.95
C PRO A 223 -15.89 -8.33 4.80
N GLN A 224 -15.20 -7.22 4.57
CA GLN A 224 -14.16 -7.09 3.54
C GLN A 224 -12.79 -7.62 3.96
N VAL A 225 -12.63 -8.11 5.21
CA VAL A 225 -11.34 -8.64 5.68
C VAL A 225 -11.25 -10.15 5.43
N VAL A 226 -10.28 -10.54 4.62
CA VAL A 226 -9.91 -11.94 4.36
C VAL A 226 -8.59 -12.25 5.06
N ARG A 227 -8.53 -13.37 5.78
CA ARG A 227 -7.35 -13.76 6.57
C ARG A 227 -6.68 -14.99 5.97
N LEU A 228 -5.35 -14.95 5.97
CA LEU A 228 -4.49 -16.10 5.72
C LEU A 228 -3.57 -16.29 6.93
N GLU A 229 -3.52 -17.49 7.46
CA GLU A 229 -2.56 -17.88 8.48
C GLU A 229 -1.46 -18.73 7.83
N LEU A 230 -0.18 -18.35 8.06
CA LEU A 230 1.01 -19.02 7.54
C LEU A 230 1.78 -19.76 8.63
#